data_240b4736f1fbcaf240c7eac1409af7a5
#
_entry.id   240b4736f1fbcaf240c7eac1409af7a5
#
_cell.length_a   1.000
_cell.length_b   1.000
_cell.length_c   1.000
_cell.angle_alpha   90.00
_cell.angle_beta   90.00
_cell.angle_gamma   90.00
#
_symmetry.space_group_name_H-M   'P 1'
#
loop_
_entity.id
_entity.type
_entity.pdbx_description
1 polymer ?
#
loop_
_entity_poly.entity_id
_entity_poly.type
_entity_poly.pdbx_seq_one_letter_code
_entity_poly.pdbx_strand_id
1 'polypeptide(L)'
;MALITATLGNADMQRLKMTTRMGNAEWRATDDKGQLTELPLAIELKDFTIDEYPPKLMLIDNETGRALPEKSPVHLLLEEEVYGGTLQDWELTIQQSIPMAASVATEDTLKFTDFHSMGATYAVHLKAVNRKNRQTKEGWVSCGSFLFPYKALRLDSLTSLVMPEREPQRFASKVKVYTQEGTITEDTIEVNRPMEIEGWKIYQLSYDES
;
A
#
# COMPACT_ATOMS: atom_id res chain seq x y z
N MET A 1 -7.16 0.39 13.40
CA MET A 1 -8.07 -0.79 13.37
C MET A 1 -8.77 -0.78 12.03
N ALA A 2 -8.57 -1.82 11.21
CA ALA A 2 -9.12 -1.85 9.85
C ALA A 2 -10.65 -1.93 9.85
N LEU A 3 -11.28 -1.16 9.01
CA LEU A 3 -12.68 -1.25 8.67
C LEU A 3 -12.89 -1.15 7.16
N ILE A 4 -13.93 -1.77 6.68
CA ILE A 4 -14.35 -1.66 5.28
C ILE A 4 -15.75 -1.06 5.19
N THR A 5 -16.00 -0.31 4.13
CA THR A 5 -17.36 0.03 3.72
C THR A 5 -17.73 -0.84 2.53
N ALA A 6 -18.77 -1.63 2.69
CA ALA A 6 -19.31 -2.47 1.62
C ALA A 6 -20.59 -1.84 1.04
N THR A 7 -20.78 -2.00 -0.25
CA THR A 7 -22.06 -1.71 -0.91
C THR A 7 -22.78 -3.02 -1.16
N LEU A 8 -24.04 -3.10 -0.71
CA LEU A 8 -24.90 -4.25 -0.92
C LEU A 8 -25.98 -3.88 -1.91
N GLY A 9 -26.22 -4.73 -2.89
CA GLY A 9 -27.32 -4.60 -3.85
C GLY A 9 -28.09 -5.90 -3.97
N ASN A 10 -29.38 -5.82 -4.22
CA ASN A 10 -30.24 -6.94 -4.51
C ASN A 10 -31.00 -6.78 -5.83
N ALA A 11 -31.80 -7.77 -6.21
CA ALA A 11 -32.60 -7.75 -7.43
C ALA A 11 -33.65 -6.63 -7.46
N ASP A 12 -34.08 -6.11 -6.30
CA ASP A 12 -35.02 -5.01 -6.16
C ASP A 12 -34.35 -3.63 -6.29
N MET A 13 -33.09 -3.59 -6.77
CA MET A 13 -32.29 -2.38 -6.96
C MET A 13 -32.02 -1.56 -5.70
N GLN A 14 -32.18 -2.14 -4.53
CA GLN A 14 -31.74 -1.51 -3.29
C GLN A 14 -30.23 -1.42 -3.25
N ARG A 15 -29.72 -0.25 -2.92
CA ARG A 15 -28.31 -0.02 -2.67
C ARG A 15 -28.12 0.44 -1.23
N LEU A 16 -27.41 -0.37 -0.46
CA LEU A 16 -27.17 -0.13 0.95
C LEU A 16 -25.67 -0.05 1.20
N LYS A 17 -25.27 0.77 2.16
CA LYS A 17 -23.89 0.88 2.61
C LYS A 17 -23.76 0.34 4.02
N MET A 18 -22.81 -0.54 4.21
CA MET A 18 -22.49 -1.11 5.52
C MET A 18 -21.02 -0.84 5.83
N THR A 19 -20.73 -0.38 7.04
CA THR A 19 -19.37 -0.29 7.55
C THR A 19 -19.16 -1.39 8.58
N THR A 20 -18.23 -2.29 8.30
CA THR A 20 -17.89 -3.39 9.20
C THR A 20 -16.46 -3.28 9.69
N ARG A 21 -16.24 -3.67 10.93
CA ARG A 21 -14.94 -3.63 11.60
C ARG A 21 -14.39 -5.04 11.78
N MET A 22 -13.08 -5.11 11.93
CA MET A 22 -12.40 -6.36 12.26
C MET A 22 -12.99 -6.99 13.51
N GLY A 23 -13.45 -8.25 13.40
CA GLY A 23 -13.96 -9.05 14.49
C GLY A 23 -15.37 -8.70 14.98
N ASN A 24 -16.08 -7.77 14.34
CA ASN A 24 -17.46 -7.41 14.69
C ASN A 24 -18.41 -7.73 13.54
N ALA A 25 -19.41 -8.56 13.80
CA ALA A 25 -20.49 -8.82 12.85
C ALA A 25 -21.48 -7.65 12.84
N GLU A 26 -21.68 -7.01 11.70
CA GLU A 26 -22.63 -5.89 11.54
C GLU A 26 -23.86 -6.35 10.75
N TRP A 27 -25.05 -6.10 11.29
CA TRP A 27 -26.35 -6.47 10.72
C TRP A 27 -27.08 -5.27 10.11
N ARG A 28 -26.53 -4.07 10.20
CA ARG A 28 -27.22 -2.84 9.82
C ARG A 28 -26.49 -2.15 8.67
N ALA A 29 -27.26 -1.62 7.75
CA ALA A 29 -26.78 -0.82 6.64
C ALA A 29 -27.58 0.48 6.52
N THR A 30 -27.03 1.46 5.84
CA THR A 30 -27.67 2.74 5.54
C THR A 30 -28.08 2.81 4.08
N ASP A 31 -29.27 3.33 3.80
CA ASP A 31 -29.70 3.67 2.45
C ASP A 31 -29.11 5.02 1.97
N ASP A 32 -29.44 5.42 0.75
CA ASP A 32 -28.98 6.68 0.16
C ASP A 32 -29.52 7.93 0.88
N LYS A 33 -30.51 7.78 1.72
CA LYS A 33 -31.10 8.86 2.55
C LYS A 33 -30.52 8.88 3.96
N GLY A 34 -29.59 7.98 4.26
CA GLY A 34 -28.98 7.83 5.57
C GLY A 34 -29.85 7.10 6.60
N GLN A 35 -30.94 6.44 6.17
CA GLN A 35 -31.76 5.63 7.05
C GLN A 35 -31.12 4.29 7.35
N LEU A 36 -31.07 3.92 8.61
CA LEU A 36 -30.52 2.66 9.08
C LEU A 36 -31.55 1.54 8.90
N THR A 37 -31.14 0.46 8.26
CA THR A 37 -31.97 -0.72 7.98
C THR A 37 -31.25 -1.97 8.46
N GLU A 38 -32.01 -2.88 9.12
CA GLU A 38 -31.48 -4.21 9.42
C GLU A 38 -31.53 -5.10 8.17
N LEU A 39 -30.47 -5.87 8.01
CA LEU A 39 -30.32 -6.83 6.91
C LEU A 39 -30.60 -8.25 7.37
N PRO A 40 -31.02 -9.15 6.47
CA PRO A 40 -31.16 -10.57 6.77
C PRO A 40 -29.80 -11.29 6.90
N LEU A 41 -28.70 -10.55 6.80
CA LEU A 41 -27.34 -11.07 6.92
C LEU A 41 -26.45 -10.10 7.70
N ALA A 42 -25.40 -10.64 8.32
CA ALA A 42 -24.34 -9.87 8.94
C ALA A 42 -23.01 -10.12 8.25
N ILE A 43 -22.17 -9.11 8.19
CA ILE A 43 -20.83 -9.19 7.64
C ILE A 43 -19.81 -8.88 8.75
N GLU A 44 -18.86 -9.78 8.93
CA GLU A 44 -17.73 -9.62 9.81
C GLU A 44 -16.45 -9.56 8.98
N LEU A 45 -15.65 -8.52 9.15
CA LEU A 45 -14.32 -8.45 8.54
C LEU A 45 -13.36 -9.34 9.34
N LYS A 46 -12.77 -10.31 8.67
CA LYS A 46 -11.80 -11.25 9.28
C LYS A 46 -10.35 -10.84 9.01
N ASP A 47 -10.09 -10.33 7.81
CA ASP A 47 -8.77 -9.90 7.40
C ASP A 47 -8.87 -8.86 6.28
N PHE A 48 -7.88 -7.99 6.18
CA PHE A 48 -7.79 -6.97 5.15
C PHE A 48 -6.36 -6.89 4.64
N THR A 49 -6.19 -7.04 3.34
CA THR A 49 -4.89 -7.06 2.69
C THR A 49 -4.82 -5.97 1.62
N ILE A 50 -3.74 -5.23 1.60
CA ILE A 50 -3.38 -4.31 0.53
C ILE A 50 -2.14 -4.86 -0.15
N ASP A 51 -2.27 -5.24 -1.42
CA ASP A 51 -1.11 -5.50 -2.26
C ASP A 51 -0.71 -4.18 -2.93
N GLU A 52 0.54 -3.84 -2.88
CA GLU A 52 1.10 -2.63 -3.46
C GLU A 52 1.94 -2.96 -4.68
N TYR A 53 2.01 -2.01 -5.63
CA TYR A 53 2.96 -2.14 -6.73
C TYR A 53 4.39 -2.26 -6.21
N PRO A 54 5.30 -2.92 -6.96
CA PRO A 54 6.70 -2.97 -6.61
C PRO A 54 7.25 -1.56 -6.33
N PRO A 55 8.11 -1.40 -5.32
CA PRO A 55 8.73 -0.12 -5.06
C PRO A 55 9.57 0.32 -6.26
N LYS A 56 9.69 1.61 -6.46
CA LYS A 56 10.44 2.19 -7.58
C LYS A 56 11.42 3.23 -7.07
N LEU A 57 12.59 3.29 -7.68
CA LEU A 57 13.57 4.34 -7.47
C LEU A 57 13.49 5.36 -8.59
N MET A 58 13.66 6.63 -8.27
CA MET A 58 13.72 7.71 -9.23
C MET A 58 14.65 8.82 -8.76
N LEU A 59 15.11 9.63 -9.71
CA LEU A 59 15.89 10.83 -9.43
C LEU A 59 14.96 12.03 -9.32
N ILE A 60 15.27 12.91 -8.38
CA ILE A 60 14.62 14.22 -8.24
C ILE A 60 15.65 15.34 -8.29
N ASP A 61 15.21 16.47 -8.78
CA ASP A 61 15.95 17.72 -8.69
C ASP A 61 15.86 18.28 -7.25
N ASN A 62 17.01 18.61 -6.66
CA ASN A 62 17.08 19.03 -5.25
C ASN A 62 16.48 20.42 -4.99
N GLU A 63 16.37 21.26 -6.01
CA GLU A 63 15.83 22.61 -5.88
C GLU A 63 14.32 22.62 -6.04
N THR A 64 13.80 21.89 -7.03
CA THR A 64 12.37 21.88 -7.38
C THR A 64 11.58 20.73 -6.79
N GLY A 65 12.26 19.65 -6.37
CA GLY A 65 11.64 18.39 -5.92
C GLY A 65 10.99 17.59 -7.06
N ARG A 66 11.16 18.00 -8.32
CA ARG A 66 10.53 17.32 -9.46
C ARG A 66 11.32 16.10 -9.91
N ALA A 67 10.57 15.11 -10.38
CA ALA A 67 11.15 13.91 -10.96
C ALA A 67 11.97 14.21 -12.23
N LEU A 68 13.05 13.48 -12.41
CA LEU A 68 13.96 13.65 -13.54
C LEU A 68 13.92 12.44 -14.49
N PRO A 69 14.01 12.67 -15.82
CA PRO A 69 13.87 13.96 -16.53
C PRO A 69 12.46 14.53 -16.40
N GLU A 70 12.29 15.83 -16.23
CA GLU A 70 10.97 16.45 -15.96
C GLU A 70 9.89 16.10 -16.99
N LYS A 71 10.25 16.00 -18.28
CA LYS A 71 9.30 15.71 -19.35
C LYS A 71 8.87 14.24 -19.44
N SER A 72 9.72 13.35 -18.98
CA SER A 72 9.49 11.90 -19.02
C SER A 72 10.27 11.24 -17.90
N PRO A 73 9.74 11.26 -16.67
CA PRO A 73 10.40 10.65 -15.52
C PRO A 73 10.72 9.18 -15.75
N VAL A 74 11.93 8.78 -15.39
CA VAL A 74 12.42 7.40 -15.50
C VAL A 74 12.44 6.77 -14.12
N HIS A 75 11.96 5.54 -14.03
CA HIS A 75 11.92 4.76 -12.79
C HIS A 75 12.69 3.46 -12.93
N LEU A 76 13.32 3.03 -11.86
CA LEU A 76 13.84 1.68 -11.70
C LEU A 76 12.91 0.92 -10.76
N LEU A 77 12.17 -0.06 -11.29
CA LEU A 77 11.31 -0.94 -10.49
C LEU A 77 12.16 -1.93 -9.71
N LEU A 78 11.83 -2.12 -8.44
CA LEU A 78 12.49 -3.07 -7.56
C LEU A 78 11.63 -4.33 -7.42
N GLU A 79 11.56 -5.10 -8.51
CA GLU A 79 10.94 -6.43 -8.51
C GLU A 79 11.87 -7.45 -7.85
N GLU A 80 11.36 -8.65 -7.58
CA GLU A 80 12.17 -9.77 -7.11
C GLU A 80 13.33 -10.01 -8.10
N GLU A 81 14.54 -10.26 -7.59
CA GLU A 81 15.76 -10.48 -8.36
C GLU A 81 16.34 -9.24 -9.09
N VAL A 82 15.83 -8.03 -8.83
CA VAL A 82 16.46 -6.81 -9.34
C VAL A 82 17.55 -6.35 -8.37
N TYR A 83 18.82 -6.48 -8.80
CA TYR A 83 20.00 -6.12 -7.99
C TYR A 83 20.62 -4.79 -8.37
N GLY A 84 20.03 -4.06 -9.31
CA GLY A 84 20.50 -2.75 -9.74
C GLY A 84 19.96 -2.34 -11.10
N GLY A 85 20.45 -1.20 -11.57
CA GLY A 85 20.05 -0.62 -12.85
C GLY A 85 20.65 0.75 -13.07
N THR A 86 20.20 1.43 -14.11
CA THR A 86 20.71 2.75 -14.46
C THR A 86 19.58 3.77 -14.49
N LEU A 87 19.77 4.88 -13.79
CA LEU A 87 18.93 6.08 -13.86
C LEU A 87 19.76 7.23 -14.37
N GLN A 88 19.52 7.67 -15.59
CA GLN A 88 20.32 8.67 -16.30
C GLN A 88 21.83 8.32 -16.30
N ASP A 89 22.64 9.14 -15.64
CA ASP A 89 24.09 8.94 -15.56
C ASP A 89 24.53 8.10 -14.36
N TRP A 90 23.59 7.66 -13.52
CA TRP A 90 23.85 6.92 -12.30
C TRP A 90 23.60 5.43 -12.48
N GLU A 91 24.61 4.65 -12.24
CA GLU A 91 24.54 3.19 -12.13
C GLU A 91 24.32 2.81 -10.67
N LEU A 92 23.23 2.07 -10.41
CA LEU A 92 22.80 1.69 -9.07
C LEU A 92 23.05 0.20 -8.84
N THR A 93 23.61 -0.14 -7.70
CA THR A 93 23.77 -1.53 -7.23
C THR A 93 23.12 -1.67 -5.88
N ILE A 94 22.12 -2.54 -5.77
CA ILE A 94 21.41 -2.81 -4.53
C ILE A 94 22.21 -3.83 -3.73
N GLN A 95 22.57 -3.47 -2.51
CA GLN A 95 23.35 -4.31 -1.62
C GLN A 95 22.46 -5.05 -0.62
N GLN A 96 21.35 -4.43 -0.22
CA GLN A 96 20.40 -4.99 0.71
C GLN A 96 18.99 -4.43 0.45
N SER A 97 17.98 -5.27 0.55
CA SER A 97 16.56 -4.88 0.52
C SER A 97 15.86 -5.40 1.76
N ILE A 98 15.08 -4.55 2.40
CA ILE A 98 14.25 -4.92 3.56
C ILE A 98 12.81 -4.51 3.24
N PRO A 99 11.96 -5.47 2.83
CA PRO A 99 10.58 -5.19 2.41
C PRO A 99 9.68 -4.64 3.51
N MET A 100 9.94 -5.05 4.75
CA MET A 100 9.25 -4.55 5.94
C MET A 100 10.28 -4.04 6.93
N ALA A 101 10.53 -2.74 6.93
CA ALA A 101 11.62 -2.11 7.66
C ALA A 101 11.15 -1.03 8.63
N ALA A 102 11.92 -0.82 9.68
CA ALA A 102 11.87 0.34 10.54
C ALA A 102 13.19 1.12 10.46
N SER A 103 13.11 2.43 10.44
CA SER A 103 14.28 3.27 10.58
C SER A 103 14.74 3.31 12.05
N VAL A 104 16.03 3.10 12.27
CA VAL A 104 16.67 3.20 13.57
C VAL A 104 17.75 4.27 13.52
N ALA A 105 17.54 5.35 14.27
CA ALA A 105 18.56 6.38 14.42
C ALA A 105 19.66 5.87 15.37
N THR A 106 20.90 5.92 14.90
CA THR A 106 22.10 5.76 15.73
C THR A 106 22.79 7.12 15.85
N GLU A 107 23.75 7.26 16.75
CA GLU A 107 24.41 8.56 17.02
C GLU A 107 24.93 9.25 15.76
N ASP A 108 25.39 8.49 14.76
CA ASP A 108 26.00 9.03 13.55
C ASP A 108 25.26 8.69 12.24
N THR A 109 24.33 7.71 12.23
CA THR A 109 23.70 7.23 11.00
C THR A 109 22.28 6.74 11.19
N LEU A 110 21.50 6.82 10.12
CA LEU A 110 20.20 6.16 10.03
C LEU A 110 20.40 4.77 9.41
N LYS A 111 19.95 3.74 10.09
CA LYS A 111 19.93 2.35 9.61
C LYS A 111 18.51 1.84 9.52
N PHE A 112 18.31 0.76 8.79
CA PHE A 112 17.04 0.06 8.70
C PHE A 112 17.19 -1.38 9.19
N THR A 113 16.15 -1.88 9.84
CA THR A 113 16.09 -3.25 10.36
C THR A 113 14.71 -3.82 10.09
N ASP A 114 14.58 -5.15 10.11
CA ASP A 114 13.29 -5.82 9.94
C ASP A 114 12.27 -5.36 10.97
N PHE A 115 11.06 -5.10 10.51
CA PHE A 115 9.94 -4.65 11.33
C PHE A 115 8.61 -5.19 10.78
N HIS A 116 8.22 -6.37 11.25
CA HIS A 116 7.04 -7.08 10.78
C HIS A 116 5.75 -6.59 11.47
N SER A 117 5.41 -5.31 11.28
CA SER A 117 4.20 -4.70 11.83
C SER A 117 3.64 -3.64 10.90
N MET A 118 2.40 -3.23 11.16
CA MET A 118 1.76 -2.13 10.44
C MET A 118 2.62 -0.87 10.53
N GLY A 119 2.72 -0.15 9.42
CA GLY A 119 3.57 1.03 9.32
C GLY A 119 5.03 0.74 8.97
N ALA A 120 5.40 -0.51 8.69
CA ALA A 120 6.69 -0.81 8.10
C ALA A 120 6.88 -0.07 6.77
N THR A 121 8.12 0.32 6.48
CA THR A 121 8.49 0.91 5.19
C THR A 121 9.29 -0.08 4.37
N TYR A 122 9.38 0.13 3.06
CA TYR A 122 10.34 -0.58 2.21
C TYR A 122 11.65 0.21 2.19
N ALA A 123 12.78 -0.43 2.44
CA ALA A 123 14.08 0.21 2.46
C ALA A 123 15.12 -0.59 1.67
N VAL A 124 15.99 0.12 0.95
CA VAL A 124 17.14 -0.46 0.27
C VAL A 124 18.42 0.25 0.67
N HIS A 125 19.48 -0.53 0.86
CA HIS A 125 20.85 -0.02 0.92
C HIS A 125 21.49 -0.23 -0.44
N LEU A 126 22.01 0.82 -1.02
CA LEU A 126 22.55 0.77 -2.38
C LEU A 126 23.81 1.63 -2.55
N LYS A 127 24.56 1.31 -3.57
CA LYS A 127 25.66 2.08 -4.08
C LYS A 127 25.29 2.69 -5.44
N ALA A 128 25.54 3.98 -5.58
CA ALA A 128 25.33 4.73 -6.82
C ALA A 128 26.66 5.25 -7.36
N VAL A 129 26.95 4.99 -8.62
CA VAL A 129 28.19 5.44 -9.30
C VAL A 129 27.80 6.27 -10.51
N ASN A 130 28.27 7.50 -10.56
CA ASN A 130 28.10 8.36 -11.74
C ASN A 130 29.04 7.91 -12.86
N ARG A 131 28.47 7.57 -14.01
CA ARG A 131 29.19 7.03 -15.16
C ARG A 131 30.12 8.05 -15.83
N LYS A 132 29.82 9.36 -15.69
CA LYS A 132 30.62 10.44 -16.30
C LYS A 132 31.81 10.84 -15.45
N ASN A 133 31.61 11.12 -14.18
CA ASN A 133 32.65 11.65 -13.30
C ASN A 133 33.16 10.66 -12.25
N ARG A 134 32.63 9.43 -12.25
CA ARG A 134 32.98 8.34 -11.31
C ARG A 134 32.71 8.63 -9.83
N GLN A 135 31.94 9.69 -9.56
CA GLN A 135 31.47 9.97 -8.19
C GLN A 135 30.68 8.80 -7.66
N THR A 136 30.93 8.42 -6.42
CA THR A 136 30.25 7.31 -5.75
C THR A 136 29.53 7.81 -4.53
N LYS A 137 28.31 7.36 -4.34
CA LYS A 137 27.47 7.53 -3.13
C LYS A 137 26.94 6.20 -2.69
N GLU A 138 26.80 6.03 -1.39
CA GLU A 138 26.28 4.81 -0.79
C GLU A 138 25.39 5.16 0.39
N GLY A 139 24.26 4.48 0.56
CA GLY A 139 23.37 4.72 1.67
C GLY A 139 22.01 4.10 1.48
N TRP A 140 21.14 4.39 2.44
CA TRP A 140 19.76 3.93 2.49
C TRP A 140 18.80 4.85 1.75
N VAL A 141 17.83 4.24 1.08
CA VAL A 141 16.65 4.90 0.49
C VAL A 141 15.41 4.15 0.93
N SER A 142 14.37 4.85 1.34
CA SER A 142 13.08 4.26 1.73
C SER A 142 11.90 5.09 1.29
N CYS A 143 10.76 4.45 1.04
CA CYS A 143 9.52 5.13 0.66
C CYS A 143 8.84 5.88 1.82
N GLY A 144 9.23 5.58 3.07
CA GLY A 144 8.51 6.09 4.24
C GLY A 144 7.19 5.34 4.47
N SER A 145 6.51 5.72 5.53
CA SER A 145 5.20 5.22 5.94
C SER A 145 4.56 6.22 6.91
N PHE A 146 3.37 5.92 7.44
CA PHE A 146 2.77 6.76 8.47
C PHE A 146 3.56 6.77 9.81
N LEU A 147 4.42 5.77 10.06
CA LEU A 147 5.29 5.72 11.25
C LEU A 147 6.69 6.27 10.99
N PHE A 148 7.21 6.10 9.78
CA PHE A 148 8.59 6.44 9.46
C PHE A 148 8.66 7.41 8.31
N PRO A 149 9.44 8.52 8.40
CA PRO A 149 9.66 9.41 7.28
C PRO A 149 10.42 8.68 6.16
N TYR A 150 10.20 9.11 4.91
CA TYR A 150 10.99 8.61 3.80
C TYR A 150 12.47 8.99 3.95
N LYS A 151 13.36 8.20 3.37
CA LYS A 151 14.79 8.47 3.33
C LYS A 151 15.24 8.61 1.87
N ALA A 152 15.78 9.78 1.55
CA ALA A 152 16.44 10.05 0.28
C ALA A 152 17.97 9.89 0.41
N LEU A 153 18.63 9.52 -0.69
CA LEU A 153 20.07 9.54 -0.83
C LEU A 153 20.48 10.71 -1.73
N ARG A 154 21.12 11.72 -1.16
CA ARG A 154 21.67 12.83 -1.93
C ARG A 154 22.88 12.37 -2.74
N LEU A 155 22.80 12.44 -4.06
CA LEU A 155 23.83 11.98 -4.96
C LEU A 155 24.86 13.08 -5.22
N ASP A 156 24.39 14.28 -5.49
CA ASP A 156 25.23 15.49 -5.70
C ASP A 156 24.49 16.76 -5.26
N SER A 157 24.96 17.93 -5.65
CA SER A 157 24.33 19.20 -5.31
C SER A 157 22.96 19.40 -5.93
N LEU A 158 22.71 18.78 -7.09
CA LEU A 158 21.50 18.99 -7.90
C LEU A 158 20.51 17.84 -7.80
N THR A 159 20.96 16.63 -7.45
CA THR A 159 20.19 15.40 -7.65
C THR A 159 20.15 14.54 -6.38
N SER A 160 19.00 14.02 -6.07
CA SER A 160 18.78 12.99 -5.05
C SER A 160 18.06 11.78 -5.62
N LEU A 161 18.36 10.63 -5.05
CA LEU A 161 17.65 9.37 -5.31
C LEU A 161 16.58 9.20 -4.25
N VAL A 162 15.36 8.94 -4.68
CA VAL A 162 14.20 8.75 -3.82
C VAL A 162 13.41 7.51 -4.20
N MET A 163 12.66 7.00 -3.23
CA MET A 163 11.65 5.98 -3.41
C MET A 163 10.30 6.61 -3.07
N PRO A 164 9.43 6.88 -4.08
CA PRO A 164 8.09 7.39 -3.83
C PRO A 164 7.27 6.44 -2.98
N GLU A 165 6.22 6.96 -2.35
CA GLU A 165 5.22 6.14 -1.70
C GLU A 165 4.65 5.12 -2.68
N ARG A 166 4.43 3.90 -2.20
CA ARG A 166 3.92 2.81 -3.03
C ARG A 166 2.43 2.99 -3.27
N GLU A 167 2.03 2.76 -4.50
CA GLU A 167 0.62 2.81 -4.90
C GLU A 167 -0.04 1.46 -4.65
N PRO A 168 -1.27 1.45 -4.11
CA PRO A 168 -2.02 0.22 -3.96
C PRO A 168 -2.34 -0.40 -5.33
N GLN A 169 -2.13 -1.70 -5.46
CA GLN A 169 -2.48 -2.47 -6.65
C GLN A 169 -3.79 -3.23 -6.47
N ARG A 170 -4.01 -3.78 -5.27
CA ARG A 170 -5.15 -4.62 -4.96
C ARG A 170 -5.56 -4.47 -3.52
N PHE A 171 -6.86 -4.42 -3.31
CA PHE A 171 -7.48 -4.48 -1.98
C PHE A 171 -8.28 -5.77 -1.89
N ALA A 172 -8.09 -6.53 -0.83
CA ALA A 172 -8.81 -7.75 -0.57
C ALA A 172 -9.31 -7.78 0.88
N SER A 173 -10.59 -8.06 1.07
CA SER A 173 -11.21 -8.21 2.38
C SER A 173 -11.72 -9.63 2.54
N LYS A 174 -11.13 -10.37 3.47
CA LYS A 174 -11.68 -11.66 3.89
C LYS A 174 -12.83 -11.40 4.85
N VAL A 175 -14.03 -11.80 4.45
CA VAL A 175 -15.25 -11.58 5.20
C VAL A 175 -15.91 -12.91 5.59
N LYS A 176 -16.60 -12.90 6.70
CA LYS A 176 -17.46 -13.96 7.15
C LYS A 176 -18.89 -13.43 7.19
N VAL A 177 -19.78 -14.09 6.50
CA VAL A 177 -21.18 -13.70 6.37
C VAL A 177 -22.04 -14.70 7.12
N TYR A 178 -22.92 -14.17 7.95
CA TYR A 178 -23.92 -14.92 8.73
C TYR A 178 -25.30 -14.58 8.19
N THR A 179 -26.11 -15.59 7.94
CA THR A 179 -27.51 -15.36 7.55
C THR A 179 -28.45 -15.66 8.70
N GLN A 180 -29.67 -15.13 8.65
CA GLN A 180 -30.71 -15.41 9.65
C GLN A 180 -31.12 -16.89 9.66
N GLU A 181 -30.92 -17.60 8.55
CA GLU A 181 -31.18 -19.03 8.44
C GLU A 181 -30.07 -19.91 9.05
N GLY A 182 -29.01 -19.28 9.58
CA GLY A 182 -27.91 -19.97 10.24
C GLY A 182 -26.78 -20.41 9.30
N THR A 183 -26.82 -20.01 8.02
CA THR A 183 -25.72 -20.25 7.08
C THR A 183 -24.55 -19.34 7.42
N ILE A 184 -23.34 -19.91 7.40
CA ILE A 184 -22.10 -19.19 7.62
C ILE A 184 -21.21 -19.42 6.39
N THR A 185 -20.80 -18.36 5.73
CA THR A 185 -19.94 -18.44 4.55
C THR A 185 -18.74 -17.49 4.71
N GLU A 186 -17.56 -17.95 4.37
CA GLU A 186 -16.36 -17.12 4.27
C GLU A 186 -15.97 -16.95 2.81
N ASP A 187 -15.65 -15.73 2.40
CA ASP A 187 -15.14 -15.41 1.07
C ASP A 187 -14.23 -14.18 1.14
N THR A 188 -13.50 -13.95 0.04
CA THR A 188 -12.66 -12.78 -0.15
C THR A 188 -13.32 -11.85 -1.17
N ILE A 189 -13.60 -10.62 -0.74
CA ILE A 189 -14.15 -9.56 -1.59
C ILE A 189 -13.01 -8.69 -2.10
N GLU A 190 -13.02 -8.41 -3.39
CA GLU A 190 -12.10 -7.47 -4.06
C GLU A 190 -12.91 -6.43 -4.82
N VAL A 191 -12.28 -5.33 -5.23
CA VAL A 191 -12.96 -4.23 -5.96
C VAL A 191 -13.74 -4.75 -7.18
N ASN A 192 -13.16 -5.70 -7.92
CA ASN A 192 -13.75 -6.26 -9.14
C ASN A 192 -14.30 -7.69 -8.96
N ARG A 193 -14.34 -8.19 -7.73
CA ARG A 193 -14.82 -9.53 -7.40
C ARG A 193 -15.77 -9.46 -6.22
N PRO A 194 -17.07 -9.18 -6.47
CA PRO A 194 -18.06 -9.17 -5.42
C PRO A 194 -18.37 -10.59 -4.92
N MET A 195 -18.83 -10.67 -3.69
CA MET A 195 -19.42 -11.88 -3.13
C MET A 195 -20.94 -11.88 -3.41
N GLU A 196 -21.47 -13.03 -3.79
CA GLU A 196 -22.91 -13.22 -3.94
C GLU A 196 -23.42 -14.20 -2.89
N ILE A 197 -24.46 -13.81 -2.16
CA ILE A 197 -25.12 -14.65 -1.16
C ILE A 197 -26.60 -14.30 -1.07
N GLU A 198 -27.48 -15.31 -1.18
CA GLU A 198 -28.94 -15.18 -1.03
C GLU A 198 -29.53 -14.00 -1.82
N GLY A 199 -29.08 -13.79 -3.06
CA GLY A 199 -29.54 -12.71 -3.92
C GLY A 199 -28.91 -11.34 -3.66
N TRP A 200 -28.04 -11.24 -2.67
CA TRP A 200 -27.25 -10.04 -2.40
C TRP A 200 -25.90 -10.10 -3.08
N LYS A 201 -25.49 -8.96 -3.65
CA LYS A 201 -24.12 -8.73 -4.12
C LYS A 201 -23.43 -7.77 -3.17
N ILE A 202 -22.29 -8.18 -2.66
CA ILE A 202 -21.50 -7.42 -1.68
C ILE A 202 -20.22 -6.97 -2.38
N TYR A 203 -20.05 -5.65 -2.51
CA TYR A 203 -18.88 -5.01 -3.11
C TYR A 203 -18.10 -4.27 -2.04
N GLN A 204 -16.79 -4.32 -2.11
CA GLN A 204 -15.94 -3.42 -1.33
C GLN A 204 -15.94 -2.02 -1.97
N LEU A 205 -16.34 -1.00 -1.21
CA LEU A 205 -16.38 0.38 -1.67
C LEU A 205 -15.15 1.18 -1.25
N SER A 206 -14.78 1.08 0.02
CA SER A 206 -13.63 1.77 0.61
C SER A 206 -13.12 1.05 1.84
N TYR A 207 -11.99 1.48 2.34
CA TYR A 207 -11.38 1.00 3.59
C TYR A 207 -10.83 2.18 4.38
N ASP A 208 -10.61 1.96 5.67
CA ASP A 208 -9.92 2.87 6.57
C ASP A 208 -9.06 2.04 7.54
N GLU A 209 -7.81 2.47 7.73
CA GLU A 209 -6.83 1.83 8.60
C GLU A 209 -6.58 2.62 9.90
N SER A 210 -7.46 3.56 10.24
CA SER A 210 -7.32 4.41 11.44
C SER A 210 -7.39 3.66 12.78
#